data_b68dc6ca25b22c323383e738b0f619cf
#
_entry.id   b68dc6ca25b22c323383e738b0f619cf
#
_cell.length_a   1.000
_cell.length_b   1.000
_cell.length_c   1.000
_cell.angle_alpha   90.00
_cell.angle_beta   90.00
_cell.angle_gamma   90.00
#
_symmetry.space_group_name_H-M   'P 1'
#
loop_
_entity.id
_entity.type
_entity.pdbx_description
1 polymer ?
#
loop_
_entity_poly.entity_id
_entity_poly.type
_entity_poly.pdbx_seq_one_letter_code
_entity_poly.pdbx_strand_id
1 'polypeptide(L)'
;MAHAPPPDRAPALRLAVVVCAHDEAAYVGACLHSVLAQTRVPDEVILVDSASRDGTAAVAAAIPGVRVIAEPRLGLVVARERGWRETSADLLLYLDADCRAPLAWVARMEDQFLANPRLLAVSGAYRFYDWHRAGRLLIGAYDLTVGPATHLFVKYVLRAGVVFYGGNFAVRRSALDAIGGFDTSIEFHGEDTNLGRRLHAVGEVGLSLGCYVHTSARRYRAMGTWAVIRLYVRNFWSEILRHRPSDRTHIDVRQG
;
A
#
# COMPACT_ATOMS: atom_id res chain seq x y z
N MET A 1 -30.22 -24.02 35.29
CA MET A 1 -29.56 -22.76 34.92
C MET A 1 -29.18 -22.85 33.45
N ALA A 2 -29.93 -22.18 32.60
CA ALA A 2 -29.66 -22.15 31.17
C ALA A 2 -28.44 -21.24 30.93
N HIS A 3 -27.41 -21.78 30.30
CA HIS A 3 -26.21 -21.03 29.88
C HIS A 3 -26.65 -20.01 28.81
N ALA A 4 -26.48 -18.72 29.09
CA ALA A 4 -26.69 -17.69 28.08
C ALA A 4 -25.72 -17.92 26.93
N PRO A 5 -26.15 -17.79 25.65
CA PRO A 5 -25.23 -17.90 24.53
C PRO A 5 -24.15 -16.82 24.64
N PRO A 6 -22.91 -17.11 24.20
CA PRO A 6 -21.85 -16.11 24.21
C PRO A 6 -22.28 -14.90 23.38
N PRO A 7 -21.84 -13.68 23.76
CA PRO A 7 -22.21 -12.47 23.03
C PRO A 7 -21.78 -12.60 21.57
N ASP A 8 -22.69 -12.21 20.70
CA ASP A 8 -22.54 -12.21 19.24
C ASP A 8 -21.16 -11.63 18.86
N ARG A 9 -20.25 -12.48 18.37
CA ARG A 9 -18.98 -12.02 17.82
C ARG A 9 -19.35 -11.12 16.64
N ALA A 10 -18.92 -9.86 16.70
CA ALA A 10 -18.99 -8.98 15.54
C ALA A 10 -18.55 -9.78 14.29
N PRO A 11 -19.27 -9.68 13.17
CA PRO A 11 -18.92 -10.44 11.97
C PRO A 11 -17.47 -10.20 11.62
N ALA A 12 -16.75 -11.29 11.34
CA ALA A 12 -15.34 -11.22 10.98
C ALA A 12 -15.20 -10.33 9.74
N LEU A 13 -14.26 -9.39 9.77
CA LEU A 13 -13.99 -8.50 8.62
C LEU A 13 -13.58 -9.33 7.41
N ARG A 14 -14.19 -9.09 6.26
CA ARG A 14 -13.75 -9.65 4.99
C ARG A 14 -12.58 -8.82 4.45
N LEU A 15 -11.50 -9.50 4.12
CA LEU A 15 -10.25 -8.88 3.68
C LEU A 15 -9.93 -9.27 2.25
N ALA A 16 -9.67 -8.26 1.40
CA ALA A 16 -9.09 -8.46 0.08
C ALA A 16 -7.66 -7.91 0.04
N VAL A 17 -6.73 -8.69 -0.49
CA VAL A 17 -5.41 -8.17 -0.87
C VAL A 17 -5.43 -7.84 -2.34
N VAL A 18 -5.11 -6.59 -2.67
CA VAL A 18 -5.03 -6.07 -4.03
C VAL A 18 -3.57 -5.79 -4.36
N VAL A 19 -3.05 -6.50 -5.34
CA VAL A 19 -1.73 -6.30 -5.91
C VAL A 19 -1.89 -5.60 -7.25
N CYS A 20 -1.27 -4.42 -7.42
CA CYS A 20 -1.28 -3.69 -8.69
C CYS A 20 0.06 -3.93 -9.40
N ALA A 21 0.01 -4.32 -10.66
CA ALA A 21 1.20 -4.66 -11.44
C ALA A 21 1.18 -4.04 -12.84
N HIS A 22 2.37 -3.67 -13.31
CA HIS A 22 2.64 -3.33 -14.71
C HIS A 22 4.07 -3.73 -15.03
N ASP A 23 4.26 -4.67 -15.97
CA ASP A 23 5.56 -5.24 -16.35
C ASP A 23 6.38 -5.73 -15.13
N GLU A 24 5.78 -6.64 -14.34
CA GLU A 24 6.33 -7.19 -13.09
C GLU A 24 6.44 -8.72 -13.11
N ALA A 25 6.53 -9.36 -14.28
CA ALA A 25 6.57 -10.83 -14.41
C ALA A 25 7.67 -11.47 -13.55
N ALA A 26 8.83 -10.79 -13.38
CA ALA A 26 9.93 -11.28 -12.57
C ALA A 26 9.67 -11.26 -11.05
N TYR A 27 8.70 -10.47 -10.57
CA TYR A 27 8.49 -10.22 -9.15
C TYR A 27 7.13 -10.72 -8.65
N VAL A 28 6.09 -10.61 -9.47
CA VAL A 28 4.70 -10.81 -9.10
C VAL A 28 4.43 -12.19 -8.51
N GLY A 29 5.08 -13.25 -9.03
CA GLY A 29 4.91 -14.60 -8.50
C GLY A 29 5.33 -14.71 -7.04
N ALA A 30 6.50 -14.17 -6.67
CA ALA A 30 6.98 -14.18 -5.29
C ALA A 30 6.11 -13.33 -4.35
N CYS A 31 5.58 -12.20 -4.85
CA CYS A 31 4.63 -11.36 -4.13
C CYS A 31 3.36 -12.17 -3.80
N LEU A 32 2.69 -12.72 -4.81
CA LEU A 32 1.43 -13.45 -4.66
C LEU A 32 1.56 -14.69 -3.77
N HIS A 33 2.64 -15.46 -3.91
CA HIS A 33 2.91 -16.59 -3.01
C HIS A 33 3.08 -16.14 -1.57
N SER A 34 3.71 -14.98 -1.31
CA SER A 34 3.84 -14.44 0.05
C SER A 34 2.50 -14.02 0.66
N VAL A 35 1.55 -13.58 -0.16
CA VAL A 35 0.18 -13.23 0.25
C VAL A 35 -0.65 -14.48 0.53
N LEU A 36 -0.54 -15.52 -0.29
CA LEU A 36 -1.26 -16.77 -0.09
C LEU A 36 -0.74 -17.58 1.10
N ALA A 37 0.50 -17.39 1.52
CA ALA A 37 1.14 -18.06 2.66
C ALA A 37 0.85 -17.40 4.02
N GLN A 38 -0.03 -16.41 4.10
CA GLN A 38 -0.30 -15.67 5.34
C GLN A 38 -0.97 -16.52 6.42
N THR A 39 -0.62 -16.28 7.70
CA THR A 39 -1.26 -16.93 8.86
C THR A 39 -2.75 -16.58 9.00
N ARG A 40 -3.13 -15.36 8.64
CA ARG A 40 -4.50 -14.95 8.35
C ARG A 40 -4.66 -14.91 6.84
N VAL A 41 -5.21 -15.97 6.28
CA VAL A 41 -5.46 -16.05 4.82
C VAL A 41 -6.49 -14.98 4.44
N PRO A 42 -6.20 -14.10 3.47
CA PRO A 42 -7.20 -13.13 2.99
C PRO A 42 -8.37 -13.86 2.31
N ASP A 43 -9.54 -13.25 2.35
CA ASP A 43 -10.76 -13.81 1.75
C ASP A 43 -10.73 -13.70 0.22
N GLU A 44 -10.02 -12.71 -0.31
CA GLU A 44 -9.78 -12.52 -1.73
C GLU A 44 -8.32 -12.08 -1.99
N VAL A 45 -7.70 -12.62 -3.05
CA VAL A 45 -6.42 -12.14 -3.58
C VAL A 45 -6.64 -11.71 -5.02
N ILE A 46 -6.44 -10.44 -5.30
CA ILE A 46 -6.69 -9.81 -6.59
C ILE A 46 -5.37 -9.27 -7.13
N LEU A 47 -5.03 -9.66 -8.36
CA LEU A 47 -4.04 -8.94 -9.14
C LEU A 47 -4.75 -8.03 -10.14
N VAL A 48 -4.43 -6.75 -10.14
CA VAL A 48 -4.83 -5.82 -11.20
C VAL A 48 -3.64 -5.60 -12.12
N ASP A 49 -3.75 -6.14 -13.31
CA ASP A 49 -2.75 -5.98 -14.38
C ASP A 49 -3.03 -4.71 -15.18
N SER A 50 -2.17 -3.69 -15.01
CA SER A 50 -2.31 -2.39 -15.66
C SER A 50 -1.53 -2.38 -16.99
N ALA A 51 -2.12 -2.95 -18.03
CA ALA A 51 -1.59 -2.95 -19.39
C ALA A 51 -0.16 -3.53 -19.53
N SER A 52 0.17 -4.61 -18.83
CA SER A 52 1.49 -5.29 -18.93
C SER A 52 1.70 -5.94 -20.31
N ARG A 53 2.98 -6.04 -20.71
CA ARG A 53 3.42 -6.65 -21.99
C ARG A 53 4.39 -7.80 -21.81
N ASP A 54 4.87 -8.04 -20.59
CA ASP A 54 5.94 -8.99 -20.23
C ASP A 54 5.46 -10.36 -19.73
N GLY A 55 4.15 -10.61 -19.77
CA GLY A 55 3.57 -11.87 -19.25
C GLY A 55 3.18 -11.83 -17.77
N THR A 56 3.19 -10.68 -17.10
CA THR A 56 2.77 -10.50 -15.69
C THR A 56 1.43 -11.18 -15.40
N ALA A 57 0.40 -10.90 -16.22
CA ALA A 57 -0.93 -11.49 -16.05
C ALA A 57 -0.93 -13.03 -16.15
N ALA A 58 -0.13 -13.58 -17.08
CA ALA A 58 -0.01 -15.03 -17.25
C ALA A 58 0.65 -15.71 -16.05
N VAL A 59 1.70 -15.11 -15.49
CA VAL A 59 2.35 -15.59 -14.26
C VAL A 59 1.35 -15.60 -13.10
N ALA A 60 0.58 -14.55 -12.94
CA ALA A 60 -0.42 -14.45 -11.86
C ALA A 60 -1.58 -15.43 -12.04
N ALA A 61 -2.09 -15.59 -13.27
CA ALA A 61 -3.19 -16.50 -13.59
C ALA A 61 -2.83 -17.98 -13.38
N ALA A 62 -1.55 -18.32 -13.44
CA ALA A 62 -1.07 -19.67 -13.14
C ALA A 62 -1.08 -20.02 -11.64
N ILE A 63 -1.30 -19.04 -10.74
CA ILE A 63 -1.28 -19.23 -9.29
C ILE A 63 -2.71 -19.45 -8.79
N PRO A 64 -3.05 -20.65 -8.27
CA PRO A 64 -4.38 -20.93 -7.73
C PRO A 64 -4.73 -19.98 -6.58
N GLY A 65 -5.98 -19.52 -6.54
CA GLY A 65 -6.47 -18.60 -5.51
C GLY A 65 -6.25 -17.10 -5.82
N VAL A 66 -5.65 -16.77 -6.97
CA VAL A 66 -5.50 -15.39 -7.43
C VAL A 66 -6.53 -15.09 -8.52
N ARG A 67 -7.27 -14.01 -8.33
CA ARG A 67 -8.17 -13.45 -9.35
C ARG A 67 -7.44 -12.34 -10.10
N VAL A 68 -7.21 -12.55 -11.39
CA VAL A 68 -6.54 -11.57 -12.27
C VAL A 68 -7.58 -10.68 -12.96
N ILE A 69 -7.37 -9.38 -12.90
CA ILE A 69 -8.23 -8.36 -13.49
C ILE A 69 -7.38 -7.49 -14.42
N ALA A 70 -7.79 -7.38 -15.67
CA ALA A 70 -7.14 -6.49 -16.62
C ALA A 70 -7.67 -5.04 -16.45
N GLU A 71 -6.74 -4.09 -16.35
CA GLU A 71 -7.01 -2.66 -16.49
C GLU A 71 -6.26 -2.15 -17.73
N PRO A 72 -6.97 -1.80 -18.81
CA PRO A 72 -6.34 -1.43 -20.09
C PRO A 72 -5.60 -0.08 -20.01
N ARG A 73 -5.92 0.76 -19.03
CA ARG A 73 -5.22 2.03 -18.82
C ARG A 73 -3.95 1.79 -18.01
N LEU A 74 -2.86 2.35 -18.50
CA LEU A 74 -1.60 2.36 -17.76
C LEU A 74 -1.70 3.33 -16.58
N GLY A 75 -1.35 2.87 -15.38
CA GLY A 75 -1.24 3.73 -14.21
C GLY A 75 -1.53 3.01 -12.88
N LEU A 76 -0.74 3.34 -11.87
CA LEU A 76 -0.87 2.75 -10.54
C LEU A 76 -2.21 3.11 -9.88
N VAL A 77 -2.62 4.37 -10.00
CA VAL A 77 -3.83 4.88 -9.34
C VAL A 77 -5.08 4.28 -9.95
N VAL A 78 -5.13 4.16 -11.29
CA VAL A 78 -6.26 3.51 -11.98
C VAL A 78 -6.35 2.02 -11.66
N ALA A 79 -5.20 1.35 -11.49
CA ALA A 79 -5.16 -0.05 -11.06
C ALA A 79 -5.69 -0.21 -9.62
N ARG A 80 -5.31 0.68 -8.69
CA ARG A 80 -5.83 0.68 -7.32
C ARG A 80 -7.34 0.94 -7.28
N GLU A 81 -7.82 1.92 -8.04
CA GLU A 81 -9.24 2.22 -8.19
C GLU A 81 -10.01 1.02 -8.74
N ARG A 82 -9.46 0.35 -9.77
CA ARG A 82 -10.05 -0.87 -10.33
C ARG A 82 -10.15 -1.96 -9.26
N GLY A 83 -9.09 -2.22 -8.50
CA GLY A 83 -9.08 -3.22 -7.43
C GLY A 83 -10.13 -2.95 -6.35
N TRP A 84 -10.33 -1.70 -5.95
CA TRP A 84 -11.39 -1.32 -5.01
C TRP A 84 -12.78 -1.64 -5.56
N ARG A 85 -13.03 -1.34 -6.83
CA ARG A 85 -14.35 -1.56 -7.46
C ARG A 85 -14.68 -3.03 -7.67
N GLU A 86 -13.66 -3.89 -7.73
CA GLU A 86 -13.81 -5.31 -8.06
C GLU A 86 -14.04 -6.22 -6.84
N THR A 87 -14.00 -5.71 -5.63
CA THR A 87 -14.28 -6.48 -4.41
C THR A 87 -15.33 -5.81 -3.56
N SER A 88 -16.01 -6.57 -2.72
CA SER A 88 -16.92 -6.08 -1.68
C SER A 88 -16.36 -6.25 -0.26
N ALA A 89 -15.06 -6.54 -0.14
CA ALA A 89 -14.41 -6.74 1.15
C ALA A 89 -14.49 -5.47 2.04
N ASP A 90 -14.56 -5.66 3.36
CA ASP A 90 -14.63 -4.57 4.34
C ASP A 90 -13.31 -3.82 4.46
N LEU A 91 -12.19 -4.57 4.36
CA LEU A 91 -10.83 -4.05 4.36
C LEU A 91 -10.14 -4.43 3.05
N LEU A 92 -9.50 -3.43 2.42
CA LEU A 92 -8.63 -3.63 1.26
C LEU A 92 -7.18 -3.39 1.70
N LEU A 93 -6.34 -4.39 1.46
CA LEU A 93 -4.90 -4.34 1.71
C LEU A 93 -4.19 -4.20 0.37
N TYR A 94 -3.49 -3.11 0.16
CA TYR A 94 -2.75 -2.84 -1.07
C TYR A 94 -1.28 -3.18 -0.91
N LEU A 95 -0.73 -3.88 -1.89
CA LEU A 95 0.65 -4.32 -1.91
C LEU A 95 1.24 -4.14 -3.31
N ASP A 96 2.43 -3.55 -3.40
CA ASP A 96 3.14 -3.43 -4.67
C ASP A 96 3.68 -4.80 -5.13
N ALA A 97 3.71 -5.04 -6.43
CA ALA A 97 4.03 -6.34 -7.03
C ALA A 97 5.48 -6.83 -6.80
N ASP A 98 6.40 -5.92 -6.44
CA ASP A 98 7.77 -6.24 -6.05
C ASP A 98 7.97 -6.42 -4.53
N CYS A 99 6.87 -6.44 -3.78
CA CYS A 99 6.90 -6.67 -2.34
C CYS A 99 6.74 -8.15 -1.98
N ARG A 100 7.26 -8.52 -0.79
CA ARG A 100 7.05 -9.82 -0.15
C ARG A 100 6.53 -9.58 1.26
N ALA A 101 5.33 -10.04 1.53
CA ALA A 101 4.67 -9.89 2.83
C ALA A 101 5.23 -10.91 3.83
N PRO A 102 5.67 -10.53 5.05
CA PRO A 102 5.95 -11.46 6.13
C PRO A 102 4.70 -12.26 6.51
N LEU A 103 4.86 -13.49 6.98
CA LEU A 103 3.76 -14.44 7.25
C LEU A 103 2.60 -13.90 8.11
N ALA A 104 2.86 -12.93 8.98
CA ALA A 104 1.84 -12.32 9.83
C ALA A 104 1.39 -10.92 9.37
N TRP A 105 1.68 -10.53 8.12
CA TRP A 105 1.39 -9.18 7.64
C TRP A 105 -0.13 -8.89 7.60
N VAL A 106 -0.92 -9.79 7.01
CA VAL A 106 -2.39 -9.64 6.96
C VAL A 106 -2.97 -9.58 8.39
N ALA A 107 -2.57 -10.50 9.27
CA ALA A 107 -3.03 -10.50 10.66
C ALA A 107 -2.69 -9.19 11.38
N ARG A 108 -1.45 -8.69 11.24
CA ARG A 108 -1.04 -7.42 11.85
C ARG A 108 -1.79 -6.21 11.30
N MET A 109 -2.12 -6.21 10.00
CA MET A 109 -2.96 -5.17 9.43
C MET A 109 -4.37 -5.23 10.01
N GLU A 110 -5.00 -6.42 10.06
CA GLU A 110 -6.33 -6.62 10.65
C GLU A 110 -6.37 -6.19 12.12
N ASP A 111 -5.37 -6.57 12.92
CA ASP A 111 -5.23 -6.22 14.34
C ASP A 111 -5.29 -4.69 14.57
N GLN A 112 -4.74 -3.86 13.67
CA GLN A 112 -4.81 -2.40 13.79
C GLN A 112 -6.28 -1.91 13.78
N PHE A 113 -7.11 -2.49 12.93
CA PHE A 113 -8.53 -2.11 12.79
C PHE A 113 -9.41 -2.71 13.87
N LEU A 114 -9.04 -3.88 14.41
CA LEU A 114 -9.73 -4.49 15.55
C LEU A 114 -9.41 -3.74 16.86
N ALA A 115 -8.16 -3.32 17.04
CA ALA A 115 -7.73 -2.53 18.19
C ALA A 115 -8.29 -1.10 18.17
N ASN A 116 -8.51 -0.53 16.99
CA ASN A 116 -9.06 0.81 16.83
C ASN A 116 -10.18 0.84 15.77
N PRO A 117 -11.44 0.70 16.18
CA PRO A 117 -12.59 0.74 15.27
C PRO A 117 -12.76 2.05 14.49
N ARG A 118 -12.17 3.16 14.96
CA ARG A 118 -12.20 4.47 14.28
C ARG A 118 -11.14 4.61 13.19
N LEU A 119 -10.19 3.68 13.14
CA LEU A 119 -9.12 3.71 12.14
C LEU A 119 -9.69 3.49 10.74
N LEU A 120 -9.47 4.44 9.83
CA LEU A 120 -9.91 4.38 8.45
C LEU A 120 -8.87 3.73 7.54
N ALA A 121 -7.60 4.01 7.78
CA ALA A 121 -6.49 3.42 7.04
C ALA A 121 -5.22 3.36 7.90
N VAL A 122 -4.33 2.44 7.56
CA VAL A 122 -3.00 2.33 8.13
C VAL A 122 -2.00 1.99 7.03
N SER A 123 -0.84 2.65 7.03
CA SER A 123 0.28 2.25 6.19
C SER A 123 1.40 1.62 7.00
N GLY A 124 2.13 0.71 6.37
CA GLY A 124 3.28 0.02 6.96
C GLY A 124 4.60 0.47 6.34
N ALA A 125 5.71 0.20 7.03
CA ALA A 125 7.05 0.54 6.58
C ALA A 125 7.58 -0.41 5.50
N TYR A 126 8.70 -0.04 4.88
CA TYR A 126 9.42 -0.87 3.94
C TYR A 126 10.73 -1.40 4.52
N ARG A 127 11.08 -2.65 4.17
CA ARG A 127 12.39 -3.26 4.41
C ARG A 127 12.95 -3.76 3.10
N PHE A 128 14.08 -3.22 2.66
CA PHE A 128 14.66 -3.58 1.37
C PHE A 128 15.41 -4.91 1.44
N TYR A 129 15.02 -5.91 0.62
CA TYR A 129 15.66 -7.23 0.62
C TYR A 129 16.92 -7.27 -0.26
N ASP A 130 17.04 -6.41 -1.25
CA ASP A 130 18.08 -6.42 -2.29
C ASP A 130 18.96 -5.14 -2.30
N TRP A 131 19.08 -4.47 -1.15
CA TRP A 131 19.89 -3.27 -1.00
C TRP A 131 21.12 -3.53 -0.11
N HIS A 132 22.18 -2.72 -0.30
CA HIS A 132 23.38 -2.79 0.52
C HIS A 132 23.08 -2.44 2.01
N ARG A 133 23.93 -2.94 2.92
CA ARG A 133 23.71 -2.79 4.39
C ARG A 133 23.53 -1.33 4.83
N ALA A 134 24.37 -0.40 4.33
CA ALA A 134 24.29 1.00 4.70
C ALA A 134 22.96 1.64 4.27
N GLY A 135 22.43 1.32 3.08
CA GLY A 135 21.12 1.80 2.62
C GLY A 135 19.98 1.29 3.50
N ARG A 136 20.02 0.01 3.87
CA ARG A 136 19.02 -0.57 4.79
C ARG A 136 19.06 0.08 6.18
N LEU A 137 20.26 0.36 6.72
CA LEU A 137 20.42 1.05 7.98
C LEU A 137 19.92 2.50 7.91
N LEU A 138 20.19 3.21 6.82
CA LEU A 138 19.72 4.59 6.61
C LEU A 138 18.19 4.66 6.64
N ILE A 139 17.50 3.79 5.88
CA ILE A 139 16.04 3.77 5.87
C ILE A 139 15.49 3.27 7.22
N GLY A 140 16.10 2.28 7.84
CA GLY A 140 15.71 1.85 9.19
C GLY A 140 15.81 2.96 10.24
N ALA A 141 16.88 3.76 10.20
CA ALA A 141 17.02 4.93 11.05
C ALA A 141 15.97 6.01 10.73
N TYR A 142 15.69 6.26 9.44
CA TYR A 142 14.62 7.15 9.03
C TYR A 142 13.25 6.70 9.56
N ASP A 143 12.91 5.43 9.40
CA ASP A 143 11.63 4.86 9.85
C ASP A 143 11.46 4.92 11.38
N LEU A 144 12.56 4.85 12.13
CA LEU A 144 12.52 4.92 13.60
C LEU A 144 12.54 6.36 14.15
N THR A 145 12.92 7.35 13.35
CA THR A 145 13.14 8.73 13.81
C THR A 145 12.37 9.77 13.00
N VAL A 146 12.87 10.10 11.81
CA VAL A 146 12.36 11.20 10.98
C VAL A 146 10.95 10.89 10.44
N GLY A 147 10.69 9.66 10.01
CA GLY A 147 9.40 9.25 9.47
C GLY A 147 8.26 9.45 10.48
N PRO A 148 8.31 8.83 11.66
CA PRO A 148 7.31 9.02 12.71
C PRO A 148 7.20 10.47 13.19
N ALA A 149 8.33 11.18 13.36
CA ALA A 149 8.32 12.59 13.75
C ALA A 149 7.60 13.46 12.70
N THR A 150 7.90 13.23 11.41
CA THR A 150 7.22 13.92 10.31
C THR A 150 5.73 13.58 10.28
N HIS A 151 5.37 12.29 10.47
CA HIS A 151 3.98 11.85 10.53
C HIS A 151 3.21 12.60 11.64
N LEU A 152 3.74 12.61 12.86
CA LEU A 152 3.11 13.30 13.98
C LEU A 152 3.01 14.81 13.75
N PHE A 153 4.07 15.43 13.21
CA PHE A 153 4.09 16.87 12.92
C PHE A 153 3.02 17.24 11.88
N VAL A 154 2.97 16.54 10.76
CA VAL A 154 2.00 16.83 9.70
C VAL A 154 0.57 16.52 10.16
N LYS A 155 0.38 15.43 10.92
CA LYS A 155 -0.92 14.99 11.40
C LYS A 155 -1.48 15.93 12.48
N TYR A 156 -0.71 16.27 13.49
CA TYR A 156 -1.22 16.95 14.68
C TYR A 156 -0.92 18.46 14.73
N VAL A 157 0.21 18.88 14.16
CA VAL A 157 0.61 20.31 14.17
C VAL A 157 0.08 21.02 12.92
N LEU A 158 0.42 20.51 11.73
CA LEU A 158 -0.06 21.12 10.48
C LEU A 158 -1.51 20.74 10.17
N ARG A 159 -2.00 19.60 10.67
CA ARG A 159 -3.33 19.04 10.36
C ARG A 159 -3.61 18.96 8.85
N ALA A 160 -2.57 18.74 8.07
CA ALA A 160 -2.58 18.81 6.61
C ALA A 160 -2.50 17.45 5.92
N GLY A 161 -2.43 16.35 6.68
CA GLY A 161 -2.33 14.99 6.15
C GLY A 161 -1.50 14.06 7.04
N VAL A 162 -0.90 13.07 6.45
CA VAL A 162 -0.11 12.04 7.13
C VAL A 162 1.05 11.58 6.23
N VAL A 163 2.10 10.99 6.81
CA VAL A 163 3.04 10.15 6.05
C VAL A 163 2.32 8.85 5.73
N PHE A 164 2.27 8.49 4.45
CA PHE A 164 1.57 7.32 3.94
C PHE A 164 2.42 6.58 2.90
N TYR A 165 2.61 5.28 3.06
CA TYR A 165 3.40 4.46 2.16
C TYR A 165 2.48 3.73 1.18
N GLY A 166 2.43 4.19 -0.07
CA GLY A 166 1.46 3.77 -1.07
C GLY A 166 1.54 2.31 -1.50
N GLY A 167 2.69 1.67 -1.41
CA GLY A 167 2.83 0.25 -1.78
C GLY A 167 2.66 -0.74 -0.61
N ASN A 168 2.21 -0.27 0.57
CA ASN A 168 1.98 -1.11 1.75
C ASN A 168 0.98 -0.43 2.69
N PHE A 169 -0.30 -0.61 2.45
CA PHE A 169 -1.34 -0.05 3.31
C PHE A 169 -2.62 -0.89 3.33
N ALA A 170 -3.42 -0.68 4.36
CA ALA A 170 -4.78 -1.18 4.46
C ALA A 170 -5.76 -0.02 4.65
N VAL A 171 -6.97 -0.14 4.09
CA VAL A 171 -8.00 0.89 4.14
C VAL A 171 -9.38 0.26 4.25
N ARG A 172 -10.27 0.85 5.06
CA ARG A 172 -11.69 0.46 5.06
C ARG A 172 -12.34 0.84 3.74
N ARG A 173 -13.18 -0.06 3.21
CA ARG A 173 -14.00 0.23 2.04
C ARG A 173 -14.82 1.50 2.26
N SER A 174 -15.50 1.61 3.40
CA SER A 174 -16.32 2.78 3.75
C SER A 174 -15.53 4.10 3.73
N ALA A 175 -14.23 4.07 4.01
CA ALA A 175 -13.39 5.25 3.93
C ALA A 175 -13.10 5.66 2.48
N LEU A 176 -12.87 4.68 1.58
CA LEU A 176 -12.75 4.94 0.14
C LEU A 176 -14.08 5.46 -0.43
N ASP A 177 -15.21 4.86 -0.02
CA ASP A 177 -16.55 5.34 -0.42
C ASP A 177 -16.76 6.80 0.00
N ALA A 178 -16.38 7.15 1.25
CA ALA A 178 -16.54 8.50 1.79
C ALA A 178 -15.72 9.57 1.06
N ILE A 179 -14.54 9.21 0.54
CA ILE A 179 -13.69 10.15 -0.23
C ILE A 179 -13.90 10.05 -1.75
N GLY A 180 -14.81 9.18 -2.23
CA GLY A 180 -15.08 8.99 -3.66
C GLY A 180 -13.98 8.23 -4.41
N GLY A 181 -13.23 7.32 -3.70
CA GLY A 181 -12.17 6.50 -4.29
C GLY A 181 -10.83 7.20 -4.48
N PHE A 182 -10.00 6.65 -5.34
CA PHE A 182 -8.68 7.19 -5.65
C PHE A 182 -8.77 8.36 -6.65
N ASP A 183 -7.86 9.31 -6.55
CA ASP A 183 -7.77 10.43 -7.50
C ASP A 183 -7.04 10.01 -8.77
N THR A 184 -7.79 9.48 -9.73
CA THR A 184 -7.25 8.97 -11.00
C THR A 184 -6.71 10.06 -11.95
N SER A 185 -6.79 11.34 -11.58
CA SER A 185 -6.13 12.43 -12.29
C SER A 185 -4.61 12.50 -12.00
N ILE A 186 -4.15 11.79 -10.97
CA ILE A 186 -2.73 11.68 -10.61
C ILE A 186 -2.15 10.45 -11.33
N GLU A 187 -1.26 10.69 -12.27
CA GLU A 187 -0.62 9.60 -13.03
C GLU A 187 0.40 8.84 -12.20
N PHE A 188 1.30 9.58 -11.54
CA PHE A 188 2.37 9.03 -10.71
C PHE A 188 2.89 10.11 -9.74
N HIS A 189 3.57 9.73 -8.67
CA HIS A 189 4.10 10.61 -7.61
C HIS A 189 3.05 11.45 -6.85
N GLY A 190 3.09 11.35 -5.54
CA GLY A 190 2.20 12.08 -4.64
C GLY A 190 0.82 11.45 -4.47
N GLU A 191 0.53 10.35 -5.17
CA GLU A 191 -0.74 9.62 -5.07
C GLU A 191 -1.00 9.07 -3.66
N ASP A 192 0.05 8.61 -3.00
CA ASP A 192 0.01 8.10 -1.62
C ASP A 192 -0.21 9.24 -0.62
N THR A 193 0.50 10.35 -0.78
CA THR A 193 0.32 11.56 0.05
C THR A 193 -1.08 12.16 -0.15
N ASN A 194 -1.58 12.20 -1.39
CA ASN A 194 -2.94 12.64 -1.72
C ASN A 194 -3.98 11.74 -1.05
N LEU A 195 -3.84 10.42 -1.18
CA LEU A 195 -4.73 9.46 -0.53
C LEU A 195 -4.71 9.64 1.00
N GLY A 196 -3.52 9.67 1.60
CA GLY A 196 -3.35 9.85 3.04
C GLY A 196 -3.98 11.15 3.54
N ARG A 197 -3.83 12.26 2.81
CA ARG A 197 -4.43 13.56 3.13
C ARG A 197 -5.95 13.52 3.03
N ARG A 198 -6.52 12.96 1.95
CA ARG A 198 -7.97 12.84 1.75
C ARG A 198 -8.63 11.96 2.82
N LEU A 199 -8.01 10.82 3.15
CA LEU A 199 -8.46 9.95 4.23
C LEU A 199 -8.37 10.64 5.60
N HIS A 200 -7.28 11.36 5.87
CA HIS A 200 -7.11 12.11 7.12
C HIS A 200 -8.15 13.23 7.31
N ALA A 201 -8.66 13.80 6.22
CA ALA A 201 -9.72 14.81 6.28
C ALA A 201 -11.07 14.25 6.76
N VAL A 202 -11.30 12.94 6.61
CA VAL A 202 -12.56 12.28 6.97
C VAL A 202 -12.44 11.38 8.21
N GLY A 203 -11.22 11.14 8.73
CA GLY A 203 -11.04 10.37 9.95
C GLY A 203 -9.61 9.97 10.27
N GLU A 204 -9.48 8.95 11.10
CA GLU A 204 -8.20 8.55 11.66
C GLU A 204 -7.37 7.71 10.67
N VAL A 205 -6.12 8.14 10.44
CA VAL A 205 -5.14 7.41 9.62
C VAL A 205 -3.89 7.13 10.46
N GLY A 206 -3.43 5.89 10.43
CA GLY A 206 -2.30 5.38 11.19
C GLY A 206 -1.04 5.14 10.35
N LEU A 207 0.09 5.07 11.05
CA LEU A 207 1.36 4.55 10.56
C LEU A 207 1.81 3.45 11.52
N SER A 208 2.07 2.23 11.00
CA SER A 208 2.49 1.10 11.81
C SER A 208 3.80 0.51 11.30
N LEU A 209 4.89 0.70 12.04
CA LEU A 209 6.19 0.11 11.71
C LEU A 209 6.20 -1.43 11.84
N GLY A 210 5.25 -1.99 12.61
CA GLY A 210 5.05 -3.43 12.76
C GLY A 210 4.42 -4.10 11.52
N CYS A 211 3.70 -3.34 10.71
CA CYS A 211 3.07 -3.82 9.47
C CYS A 211 3.99 -3.67 8.25
N TYR A 212 5.29 -3.95 8.42
CA TYR A 212 6.26 -3.81 7.33
C TYR A 212 6.15 -4.90 6.27
N VAL A 213 6.62 -4.58 5.06
CA VAL A 213 6.85 -5.54 3.97
C VAL A 213 8.30 -5.48 3.49
N HIS A 214 8.76 -6.56 2.87
CA HIS A 214 10.03 -6.56 2.16
C HIS A 214 9.82 -6.11 0.72
N THR A 215 10.54 -5.09 0.25
CA THR A 215 10.42 -4.53 -1.11
C THR A 215 11.77 -4.46 -1.81
N SER A 216 11.76 -4.26 -3.13
CA SER A 216 12.97 -4.09 -3.93
C SER A 216 13.51 -2.66 -3.84
N ALA A 217 14.83 -2.52 -3.73
CA ALA A 217 15.52 -1.24 -3.80
C ALA A 217 15.87 -0.82 -5.24
N ARG A 218 15.25 -1.45 -6.28
CA ARG A 218 15.57 -1.20 -7.69
C ARG A 218 15.56 0.29 -8.06
N ARG A 219 14.60 1.06 -7.54
CA ARG A 219 14.54 2.50 -7.80
C ARG A 219 15.74 3.24 -7.22
N TYR A 220 16.15 2.89 -6.00
CA TYR A 220 17.34 3.48 -5.37
C TYR A 220 18.63 3.09 -6.10
N ARG A 221 18.70 1.86 -6.66
CA ARG A 221 19.86 1.42 -7.47
C ARG A 221 19.91 2.13 -8.82
N ALA A 222 18.79 2.29 -9.49
CA ALA A 222 18.71 2.91 -10.81
C ALA A 222 18.93 4.42 -10.78
N MET A 223 18.33 5.12 -9.82
CA MET A 223 18.33 6.59 -9.75
C MET A 223 19.35 7.17 -8.77
N GLY A 224 19.89 6.34 -7.87
CA GLY A 224 20.72 6.79 -6.76
C GLY A 224 19.92 7.25 -5.54
N THR A 225 20.45 6.92 -4.36
CA THR A 225 19.77 7.11 -3.07
C THR A 225 19.30 8.56 -2.83
N TRP A 226 20.20 9.52 -3.02
CA TRP A 226 19.90 10.93 -2.74
C TRP A 226 18.91 11.53 -3.74
N ALA A 227 18.92 11.09 -4.99
CA ALA A 227 17.97 11.54 -6.01
C ALA A 227 16.54 11.09 -5.64
N VAL A 228 16.37 9.82 -5.22
CA VAL A 228 15.08 9.28 -4.80
C VAL A 228 14.58 9.97 -3.53
N ILE A 229 15.42 10.13 -2.50
CA ILE A 229 15.05 10.83 -1.26
C ILE A 229 14.58 12.25 -1.57
N ARG A 230 15.36 13.00 -2.34
CA ARG A 230 15.00 14.39 -2.73
C ARG A 230 13.69 14.46 -3.50
N LEU A 231 13.47 13.51 -4.42
CA LEU A 231 12.24 13.42 -5.20
C LEU A 231 11.02 13.20 -4.29
N TYR A 232 11.10 12.23 -3.38
CA TYR A 232 10.01 11.93 -2.47
C TYR A 232 9.74 13.04 -1.47
N VAL A 233 10.77 13.62 -0.85
CA VAL A 233 10.62 14.76 0.06
C VAL A 233 9.96 15.95 -0.65
N ARG A 234 10.42 16.26 -1.87
CA ARG A 234 9.87 17.39 -2.64
C ARG A 234 8.39 17.16 -3.01
N ASN A 235 8.05 15.95 -3.49
CA ASN A 235 6.67 15.63 -3.85
C ASN A 235 5.75 15.57 -2.62
N PHE A 236 6.21 14.99 -1.52
CA PHE A 236 5.48 14.96 -0.26
C PHE A 236 5.11 16.38 0.20
N TRP A 237 6.09 17.28 0.34
CA TRP A 237 5.82 18.64 0.79
C TRP A 237 5.02 19.47 -0.22
N SER A 238 5.19 19.22 -1.52
CA SER A 238 4.37 19.86 -2.54
C SER A 238 2.90 19.45 -2.44
N GLU A 239 2.62 18.16 -2.23
CA GLU A 239 1.25 17.68 -2.07
C GLU A 239 0.63 18.20 -0.76
N ILE A 240 1.37 18.19 0.35
CA ILE A 240 0.87 18.71 1.64
C ILE A 240 0.54 20.19 1.57
N LEU A 241 1.40 21.01 0.91
CA LEU A 241 1.27 22.47 0.92
C LEU A 241 0.47 23.02 -0.27
N ARG A 242 0.50 22.36 -1.41
CA ARG A 242 -0.06 22.86 -2.68
C ARG A 242 -1.14 21.97 -3.29
N HIS A 243 -1.40 20.81 -2.68
CA HIS A 243 -2.36 19.79 -3.14
C HIS A 243 -2.10 19.29 -4.58
N ARG A 244 -0.83 19.23 -4.95
CA ARG A 244 -0.37 18.73 -6.25
C ARG A 244 1.08 18.28 -6.17
N PRO A 245 1.50 17.21 -6.87
CA PRO A 245 2.90 16.81 -6.94
C PRO A 245 3.73 17.89 -7.66
N SER A 246 4.99 18.00 -7.28
CA SER A 246 5.94 18.93 -7.92
C SER A 246 6.54 18.39 -9.20
N ASP A 247 6.57 17.07 -9.33
CA ASP A 247 7.10 16.33 -10.47
C ASP A 247 6.12 15.22 -10.84
N ARG A 248 5.74 15.16 -12.12
CA ARG A 248 4.84 14.16 -12.68
C ARG A 248 5.57 13.15 -13.57
N THR A 249 6.90 13.29 -13.71
CA THR A 249 7.69 12.45 -14.61
C THR A 249 7.86 11.07 -13.99
N HIS A 250 7.34 10.06 -14.65
CA HIS A 250 7.61 8.66 -14.28
C HIS A 250 8.91 8.21 -14.94
N ILE A 251 9.89 7.79 -14.13
CA ILE A 251 11.08 7.11 -14.60
C ILE A 251 10.83 5.61 -14.43
N ASP A 252 10.69 4.91 -15.55
CA ASP A 252 10.56 3.46 -15.53
C ASP A 252 11.91 2.80 -15.22
N VAL A 253 11.98 2.12 -14.10
CA VAL A 253 13.19 1.42 -13.61
C VAL A 253 13.10 -0.10 -13.75
N ARG A 254 12.11 -0.61 -14.51
CA ARG A 254 11.83 -2.05 -14.64
C ARG A 254 12.69 -2.74 -15.68
N GLN A 255 13.26 -1.98 -16.62
CA GLN A 255 14.05 -2.48 -17.74
C GLN A 255 15.57 -2.45 -17.48
N GLY A 256 16.01 -2.42 -16.21
CA GLY A 256 17.40 -2.41 -15.79
C GLY A 256 17.85 -3.70 -15.11
#